data_59d878c37dbc0b93c5836c526fbc07fd
#
_entry.id   59d878c37dbc0b93c5836c526fbc07fd
#
_cell.length_a   1.000
_cell.length_b   1.000
_cell.length_c   1.000
_cell.angle_alpha   90.00
_cell.angle_beta   90.00
_cell.angle_gamma   90.00
#
_symmetry.space_group_name_H-M   'P 1'
#
loop_
_entity.id
_entity.type
_entity.pdbx_description
1 polymer ?
#
loop_
_entity_poly.entity_id
_entity_poly.type
_entity_poly.pdbx_seq_one_letter_code
_entity_poly.pdbx_strand_id
1 'polypeptide(L)'
;MKKMISMLLAAAMVFSFAACGKADTESGKNDSSEPSSQSQTLDVDCNVFALSGPTGVGLSPLMKKADEKTGRLNYNIGIVGSNDEIVAKLSNGEADIAAVATNLASTLYKKTNGGISVLAVNTLGVLCLVTKGDDDVTDIKSLKGKTIYSTGQGANPEYIINYILEKNGLKAGEDVKIEFVSQPTELVTAFAQNDKAIAVAPQPVATTITAKSEGAKIVLDMNDEWDKVSDTKLVMGCIVARNEYIEQNPEAVKIFLEEYKESVESVNSDIDTAAALCEEYGIVASAGIAKQAIPYCNIVFEDGAELKSDLSAYLQFLYDCNPSSVGGALPDDSFYYEAE
;
A
#
# COMPACT_ATOMS: atom_id res chain seq x y z
N MET A 1 -58.56 44.37 -8.69
CA MET A 1 -59.44 44.92 -7.64
C MET A 1 -58.74 44.72 -6.33
N LYS A 2 -58.39 45.83 -5.75
CA LYS A 2 -58.42 46.21 -4.32
C LYS A 2 -57.58 45.31 -3.38
N LYS A 3 -56.54 45.80 -2.80
CA LYS A 3 -56.24 46.88 -1.80
C LYS A 3 -55.70 46.16 -0.58
N MET A 4 -54.49 46.44 -0.14
CA MET A 4 -53.95 47.56 0.68
C MET A 4 -53.80 47.17 2.15
N ILE A 5 -52.56 47.27 2.66
CA ILE A 5 -52.14 48.23 3.70
C ILE A 5 -52.36 47.67 5.14
N SER A 6 -51.41 47.55 6.06
CA SER A 6 -50.65 48.57 6.83
C SER A 6 -49.79 47.86 7.86
N MET A 7 -48.52 48.11 8.07
CA MET A 7 -47.84 49.26 8.70
C MET A 7 -47.78 49.20 10.26
N LEU A 8 -46.53 49.27 10.75
CA LEU A 8 -46.03 49.93 11.96
C LEU A 8 -46.13 49.12 13.29
N LEU A 9 -45.24 49.10 14.23
CA LEU A 9 -44.31 50.09 14.80
C LEU A 9 -43.24 49.44 15.69
N ALA A 10 -42.09 50.07 15.77
CA ALA A 10 -40.95 49.89 16.60
C ALA A 10 -41.20 50.07 18.11
N ALA A 11 -40.31 49.48 18.93
CA ALA A 11 -39.79 50.14 20.14
C ALA A 11 -38.50 49.53 20.64
N ALA A 12 -37.46 50.30 20.62
CA ALA A 12 -36.19 50.10 21.32
C ALA A 12 -36.36 50.37 22.82
N MET A 13 -35.67 49.64 23.68
CA MET A 13 -35.27 50.12 25.00
C MET A 13 -33.89 49.59 25.37
N VAL A 14 -32.99 50.55 25.45
CA VAL A 14 -31.69 50.50 26.09
C VAL A 14 -31.88 50.68 27.57
N PHE A 15 -31.25 49.88 28.40
CA PHE A 15 -30.87 50.23 29.76
C PHE A 15 -29.51 49.70 30.14
N SER A 16 -28.54 50.57 30.17
CA SER A 16 -27.28 50.46 30.87
C SER A 16 -27.51 50.82 32.36
N PHE A 17 -26.87 50.07 33.25
CA PHE A 17 -26.31 50.67 34.50
C PHE A 17 -25.17 49.80 35.03
N ALA A 18 -24.07 50.49 35.26
CA ALA A 18 -22.88 50.08 35.99
C ALA A 18 -23.08 50.19 37.50
N ALA A 19 -22.37 49.35 38.28
CA ALA A 19 -21.51 49.85 39.37
C ALA A 19 -20.96 48.69 40.25
N CYS A 20 -19.67 48.62 40.30
CA CYS A 20 -18.75 48.46 41.46
C CYS A 20 -19.11 47.60 42.66
N GLY A 21 -18.20 46.69 43.01
CA GLY A 21 -17.88 46.40 44.39
C GLY A 21 -17.17 45.09 44.73
N LYS A 22 -15.85 45.22 44.86
CA LYS A 22 -14.94 44.49 45.77
C LYS A 22 -14.62 43.00 45.61
N ALA A 23 -13.35 42.82 45.57
CA ALA A 23 -12.50 41.64 45.59
C ALA A 23 -12.82 40.65 46.71
N ASP A 24 -12.67 39.34 46.35
CA ASP A 24 -11.89 38.41 47.16
C ASP A 24 -11.35 37.28 46.24
N THR A 25 -10.12 36.96 46.54
CA THR A 25 -9.21 35.98 45.92
C THR A 25 -9.74 34.57 46.06
N GLU A 26 -9.69 33.76 44.97
CA GLU A 26 -9.05 32.44 45.00
C GLU A 26 -9.11 31.71 43.65
N SER A 27 -7.95 31.18 43.33
CA SER A 27 -7.63 29.97 42.57
C SER A 27 -8.10 29.87 41.11
N GLY A 28 -7.13 30.18 40.24
CA GLY A 28 -7.18 29.88 38.84
C GLY A 28 -7.31 28.40 38.56
N LYS A 29 -8.30 28.04 37.77
CA LYS A 29 -8.21 26.92 36.84
C LYS A 29 -8.04 27.50 35.45
N ASN A 30 -6.81 27.39 34.94
CA ASN A 30 -6.54 27.51 33.52
C ASN A 30 -7.31 26.38 32.83
N ASP A 31 -8.43 26.73 32.26
CA ASP A 31 -9.07 25.92 31.21
C ASP A 31 -8.35 26.26 29.90
N SER A 32 -7.21 25.65 29.71
CA SER A 32 -6.58 25.57 28.41
C SER A 32 -7.38 24.55 27.58
N SER A 33 -8.47 25.01 26.99
CA SER A 33 -9.06 24.36 25.84
C SER A 33 -8.01 24.39 24.74
N GLU A 34 -7.27 23.29 24.58
CA GLU A 34 -6.58 22.98 23.34
C GLU A 34 -7.62 23.09 22.21
N PRO A 35 -7.30 23.76 21.10
CA PRO A 35 -8.17 23.72 19.95
C PRO A 35 -8.19 22.26 19.47
N SER A 36 -9.31 21.55 19.67
CA SER A 36 -9.59 20.34 18.93
C SER A 36 -9.47 20.73 17.46
N SER A 37 -8.46 20.21 16.77
CA SER A 37 -8.34 20.29 15.32
C SER A 37 -9.57 19.58 14.75
N GLN A 38 -10.63 20.33 14.45
CA GLN A 38 -11.71 19.83 13.63
C GLN A 38 -11.07 19.46 12.30
N SER A 39 -11.03 18.16 11.97
CA SER A 39 -10.54 17.68 10.69
C SER A 39 -11.38 18.33 9.59
N GLN A 40 -10.76 19.22 8.83
CA GLN A 40 -11.43 19.98 7.77
C GLN A 40 -11.82 19.00 6.67
N THR A 41 -13.11 18.92 6.37
CA THR A 41 -13.60 18.21 5.19
C THR A 41 -13.47 19.11 3.96
N LEU A 42 -13.05 18.56 2.84
CA LEU A 42 -12.86 19.27 1.58
C LEU A 42 -13.79 18.65 0.52
N ASP A 43 -14.61 19.48 -0.13
CA ASP A 43 -15.54 19.05 -1.18
C ASP A 43 -14.77 18.88 -2.51
N VAL A 44 -13.93 17.85 -2.56
CA VAL A 44 -13.11 17.48 -3.72
C VAL A 44 -13.23 15.98 -3.94
N ASP A 45 -13.47 15.59 -5.19
CA ASP A 45 -13.50 14.19 -5.61
C ASP A 45 -12.07 13.62 -5.64
N CYS A 46 -11.92 12.41 -5.11
CA CYS A 46 -10.66 11.67 -5.08
C CYS A 46 -10.90 10.23 -5.55
N ASN A 47 -10.51 9.95 -6.80
CA ASN A 47 -10.68 8.64 -7.43
C ASN A 47 -9.42 7.80 -7.22
N VAL A 48 -9.51 6.79 -6.36
CA VAL A 48 -8.38 5.93 -5.95
C VAL A 48 -8.58 4.52 -6.45
N PHE A 49 -7.59 3.94 -7.11
CA PHE A 49 -7.66 2.55 -7.58
C PHE A 49 -6.46 1.74 -7.11
N ALA A 50 -6.68 0.46 -6.83
CA ALA A 50 -5.62 -0.47 -6.47
C ALA A 50 -5.78 -1.81 -7.19
N LEU A 51 -4.67 -2.53 -7.34
CA LEU A 51 -4.72 -3.95 -7.71
C LEU A 51 -5.20 -4.78 -6.52
N SER A 52 -5.90 -5.88 -6.82
CA SER A 52 -6.15 -6.92 -5.81
C SER A 52 -4.83 -7.48 -5.30
N GLY A 53 -4.75 -7.77 -3.99
CA GLY A 53 -3.55 -8.26 -3.32
C GLY A 53 -2.87 -7.21 -2.42
N PRO A 54 -1.57 -7.38 -2.10
CA PRO A 54 -0.91 -6.63 -1.04
C PRO A 54 -1.00 -5.11 -1.17
N THR A 55 -0.84 -4.55 -2.38
CA THR A 55 -0.88 -3.09 -2.61
C THR A 55 -2.24 -2.46 -2.30
N GLY A 56 -3.33 -3.26 -2.34
CA GLY A 56 -4.68 -2.83 -2.00
C GLY A 56 -5.01 -2.92 -0.51
N VAL A 57 -4.29 -3.75 0.25
CA VAL A 57 -4.63 -4.04 1.66
C VAL A 57 -4.68 -2.77 2.51
N GLY A 58 -3.71 -1.88 2.36
CA GLY A 58 -3.63 -0.61 3.11
C GLY A 58 -4.82 0.33 2.89
N LEU A 59 -5.58 0.16 1.79
CA LEU A 59 -6.76 0.97 1.49
C LEU A 59 -8.05 0.45 2.16
N SER A 60 -8.07 -0.76 2.68
CA SER A 60 -9.32 -1.40 3.13
C SER A 60 -10.09 -0.61 4.21
N PRO A 61 -9.46 -0.03 5.26
CA PRO A 61 -10.16 0.86 6.20
C PRO A 61 -10.62 2.18 5.57
N LEU A 62 -9.85 2.74 4.62
CA LEU A 62 -10.24 3.97 3.92
C LEU A 62 -11.44 3.73 2.99
N MET A 63 -11.54 2.54 2.36
CA MET A 63 -12.71 2.14 1.59
C MET A 63 -13.97 2.12 2.46
N LYS A 64 -13.87 1.62 3.69
CA LYS A 64 -14.97 1.66 4.65
C LYS A 64 -15.35 3.10 5.02
N LYS A 65 -14.38 3.99 5.27
CA LYS A 65 -14.65 5.42 5.50
C LYS A 65 -15.38 6.05 4.31
N ALA A 66 -15.00 5.68 3.07
CA ALA A 66 -15.64 6.15 1.85
C ALA A 66 -17.12 5.73 1.77
N ASP A 67 -17.43 4.46 2.01
CA ASP A 67 -18.80 3.93 2.00
C ASP A 67 -19.69 4.55 3.09
N GLU A 68 -19.13 4.75 4.29
CA GLU A 68 -19.79 5.40 5.42
C GLU A 68 -19.89 6.92 5.26
N LYS A 69 -19.24 7.51 4.24
CA LYS A 69 -19.12 8.96 4.00
C LYS A 69 -18.55 9.71 5.22
N THR A 70 -17.57 9.10 5.86
CA THR A 70 -16.85 9.66 7.02
C THR A 70 -15.45 10.14 6.66
N GLY A 71 -15.02 9.95 5.41
CA GLY A 71 -13.79 10.49 4.86
C GLY A 71 -13.84 12.02 4.73
N ARG A 72 -12.67 12.63 4.70
CA ARG A 72 -12.51 14.09 4.57
C ARG A 72 -12.57 14.57 3.12
N LEU A 73 -12.56 13.66 2.14
CA LEU A 73 -12.75 13.90 0.71
C LEU A 73 -13.95 13.09 0.18
N ASN A 74 -14.40 13.40 -1.02
CA ASN A 74 -15.37 12.58 -1.74
C ASN A 74 -14.66 11.41 -2.41
N TYR A 75 -14.38 10.37 -1.65
CA TYR A 75 -13.66 9.20 -2.15
C TYR A 75 -14.52 8.33 -3.04
N ASN A 76 -13.94 7.91 -4.17
CA ASN A 76 -14.38 6.81 -5.00
C ASN A 76 -13.23 5.82 -5.12
N ILE A 77 -13.25 4.72 -4.33
CA ILE A 77 -12.14 3.77 -4.23
C ILE A 77 -12.55 2.45 -4.86
N GLY A 78 -11.75 1.95 -5.80
CA GLY A 78 -12.04 0.72 -6.53
C GLY A 78 -10.85 -0.23 -6.61
N ILE A 79 -11.16 -1.54 -6.66
CA ILE A 79 -10.17 -2.60 -6.90
C ILE A 79 -10.27 -3.06 -8.36
N VAL A 80 -9.12 -3.19 -9.01
CA VAL A 80 -9.01 -3.64 -10.40
C VAL A 80 -8.21 -4.94 -10.49
N GLY A 81 -8.48 -5.70 -11.57
CA GLY A 81 -7.93 -7.05 -11.73
C GLY A 81 -6.58 -7.11 -12.47
N SER A 82 -6.14 -6.02 -13.10
CA SER A 82 -4.93 -6.05 -13.91
C SER A 82 -4.17 -4.73 -13.96
N ASN A 83 -2.86 -4.83 -14.24
CA ASN A 83 -2.00 -3.67 -14.47
C ASN A 83 -2.48 -2.81 -15.65
N ASP A 84 -2.96 -3.43 -16.72
CA ASP A 84 -3.42 -2.70 -17.92
C ASP A 84 -4.64 -1.83 -17.61
N GLU A 85 -5.54 -2.31 -16.75
CA GLU A 85 -6.71 -1.55 -16.30
C GLU A 85 -6.30 -0.33 -15.48
N ILE A 86 -5.38 -0.49 -14.53
CA ILE A 86 -4.92 0.64 -13.69
C ILE A 86 -4.15 1.68 -14.52
N VAL A 87 -3.34 1.22 -15.49
CA VAL A 87 -2.64 2.07 -16.45
C VAL A 87 -3.64 2.87 -17.28
N ALA A 88 -4.70 2.22 -17.78
CA ALA A 88 -5.74 2.90 -18.57
C ALA A 88 -6.44 3.97 -17.74
N LYS A 89 -6.86 3.65 -16.50
CA LYS A 89 -7.54 4.59 -15.59
C LYS A 89 -6.70 5.83 -15.27
N LEU A 90 -5.41 5.65 -14.96
CA LEU A 90 -4.49 6.76 -14.74
C LEU A 90 -4.30 7.60 -16.02
N SER A 91 -4.13 6.94 -17.18
CA SER A 91 -3.88 7.62 -18.45
C SER A 91 -5.10 8.41 -18.96
N ASN A 92 -6.31 7.92 -18.68
CA ASN A 92 -7.56 8.55 -19.09
C ASN A 92 -8.10 9.58 -18.09
N GLY A 93 -7.44 9.75 -16.93
CA GLY A 93 -7.90 10.64 -15.86
C GLY A 93 -9.09 10.11 -15.06
N GLU A 94 -9.40 8.81 -15.17
CA GLU A 94 -10.42 8.14 -14.35
C GLU A 94 -9.91 7.85 -12.94
N ALA A 95 -8.59 7.65 -12.78
CA ALA A 95 -7.93 7.54 -11.50
C ALA A 95 -7.09 8.79 -11.25
N ASP A 96 -7.21 9.37 -10.08
CA ASP A 96 -6.36 10.46 -9.60
C ASP A 96 -5.14 9.91 -8.87
N ILE A 97 -5.37 8.86 -8.07
CA ILE A 97 -4.38 8.18 -7.24
C ILE A 97 -4.49 6.67 -7.50
N ALA A 98 -3.36 5.97 -7.46
CA ALA A 98 -3.38 4.51 -7.57
C ALA A 98 -2.30 3.84 -6.71
N ALA A 99 -2.65 2.67 -6.16
CA ALA A 99 -1.69 1.76 -5.52
C ALA A 99 -1.21 0.73 -6.54
N VAL A 100 0.10 0.74 -6.81
CA VAL A 100 0.72 -0.05 -7.88
C VAL A 100 2.04 -0.69 -7.45
N ALA A 101 2.51 -1.69 -8.21
CA ALA A 101 3.87 -2.19 -8.04
C ALA A 101 4.91 -1.13 -8.44
N THR A 102 6.02 -1.06 -7.71
CA THR A 102 7.05 -0.01 -7.90
C THR A 102 7.69 0.01 -9.28
N ASN A 103 7.93 -1.16 -9.87
CA ASN A 103 8.44 -1.25 -11.22
C ASN A 103 7.43 -0.74 -12.28
N LEU A 104 6.13 -0.93 -12.01
CA LEU A 104 5.07 -0.37 -12.85
C LEU A 104 5.02 1.14 -12.72
N ALA A 105 5.16 1.70 -11.50
CA ALA A 105 5.21 3.15 -11.29
C ALA A 105 6.35 3.79 -12.09
N SER A 106 7.57 3.25 -12.05
CA SER A 106 8.70 3.72 -12.85
C SER A 106 8.42 3.64 -14.36
N THR A 107 7.83 2.54 -14.82
CA THR A 107 7.46 2.37 -16.24
C THR A 107 6.38 3.37 -16.66
N LEU A 108 5.39 3.65 -15.81
CA LEU A 108 4.34 4.64 -16.03
C LEU A 108 4.91 6.05 -16.09
N TYR A 109 5.78 6.40 -15.14
CA TYR A 109 6.46 7.69 -15.16
C TYR A 109 7.12 7.96 -16.50
N LYS A 110 7.86 6.95 -17.02
CA LYS A 110 8.49 7.05 -18.34
C LYS A 110 7.47 7.18 -19.47
N LYS A 111 6.42 6.38 -19.47
CA LYS A 111 5.39 6.38 -20.52
C LYS A 111 4.57 7.67 -20.55
N THR A 112 4.36 8.30 -19.40
CA THR A 112 3.61 9.57 -19.25
C THR A 112 4.51 10.80 -19.37
N ASN A 113 5.82 10.64 -19.67
CA ASN A 113 6.80 11.72 -19.70
C ASN A 113 6.80 12.54 -18.39
N GLY A 114 6.83 11.87 -17.25
CA GLY A 114 6.81 12.52 -15.94
C GLY A 114 5.41 12.95 -15.46
N GLY A 115 4.34 12.39 -16.00
CA GLY A 115 2.96 12.79 -15.66
C GLY A 115 2.42 12.24 -14.35
N ILE A 116 3.21 11.46 -13.61
CA ILE A 116 2.85 10.94 -12.27
C ILE A 116 3.98 11.13 -11.28
N SER A 117 3.67 11.19 -9.99
CA SER A 117 4.64 11.15 -8.89
C SER A 117 4.24 10.10 -7.85
N VAL A 118 5.23 9.54 -7.16
CA VAL A 118 5.02 8.61 -6.05
C VAL A 118 4.83 9.40 -4.76
N LEU A 119 3.69 9.19 -4.10
CA LEU A 119 3.31 9.86 -2.87
C LEU A 119 3.83 9.16 -1.62
N ALA A 120 3.80 7.81 -1.63
CA ALA A 120 4.23 6.99 -0.50
C ALA A 120 4.62 5.57 -0.96
N VAL A 121 5.53 4.92 -0.24
CA VAL A 121 5.69 3.46 -0.25
C VAL A 121 4.58 2.87 0.62
N ASN A 122 3.94 1.81 0.13
CA ASN A 122 2.83 1.19 0.83
C ASN A 122 2.99 -0.31 1.11
N THR A 123 3.96 -0.96 0.48
CA THR A 123 4.17 -2.41 0.58
C THR A 123 5.64 -2.74 0.40
N LEU A 124 6.23 -3.41 1.36
CA LEU A 124 7.58 -3.95 1.26
C LEU A 124 7.57 -5.37 0.68
N GLY A 125 8.55 -6.22 1.03
CA GLY A 125 8.66 -7.59 0.53
C GLY A 125 7.42 -8.43 0.86
N VAL A 126 6.93 -9.19 -0.12
CA VAL A 126 5.73 -10.04 0.00
C VAL A 126 5.97 -11.48 -0.37
N LEU A 127 7.22 -11.85 -0.63
CA LEU A 127 7.58 -13.22 -1.02
C LEU A 127 7.81 -14.09 0.22
N CYS A 128 7.27 -15.30 0.19
CA CYS A 128 7.46 -16.28 1.26
C CYS A 128 7.98 -17.58 0.67
N LEU A 129 8.90 -18.25 1.39
CA LEU A 129 9.30 -19.61 1.10
C LEU A 129 8.39 -20.58 1.84
N VAL A 130 7.73 -21.44 1.09
CA VAL A 130 6.78 -22.44 1.56
C VAL A 130 7.34 -23.82 1.32
N THR A 131 7.25 -24.73 2.30
CA THR A 131 7.65 -26.13 2.18
C THR A 131 6.51 -27.08 2.49
N LYS A 132 6.58 -28.30 1.92
CA LYS A 132 5.74 -29.44 2.27
C LYS A 132 6.60 -30.69 2.31
N GLY A 133 6.57 -31.40 3.44
CA GLY A 133 7.30 -32.66 3.60
C GLY A 133 8.84 -32.54 3.52
N ASP A 134 9.41 -31.34 3.63
CA ASP A 134 10.84 -31.08 3.66
C ASP A 134 11.16 -30.22 4.91
N ASP A 135 11.38 -30.90 6.02
CA ASP A 135 11.68 -30.26 7.31
C ASP A 135 13.13 -29.83 7.45
N ASP A 136 13.98 -30.16 6.47
CA ASP A 136 15.40 -29.79 6.47
C ASP A 136 15.63 -28.34 5.98
N VAL A 137 14.59 -27.69 5.46
CA VAL A 137 14.68 -26.28 5.02
C VAL A 137 14.46 -25.37 6.23
N THR A 138 15.55 -24.81 6.74
CA THR A 138 15.57 -23.93 7.91
C THR A 138 16.17 -22.55 7.65
N ASP A 139 16.93 -22.42 6.55
CA ASP A 139 17.57 -21.18 6.08
C ASP A 139 17.82 -21.24 4.58
N ILE A 140 18.33 -20.16 3.99
CA ILE A 140 18.64 -20.09 2.54
C ILE A 140 19.72 -21.10 2.14
N LYS A 141 20.71 -21.36 2.99
CA LYS A 141 21.82 -22.29 2.66
C LYS A 141 21.35 -23.74 2.56
N SER A 142 20.31 -24.10 3.29
CA SER A 142 19.70 -25.43 3.26
C SER A 142 18.99 -25.76 1.94
N LEU A 143 18.83 -24.76 1.07
CA LEU A 143 18.28 -24.94 -0.29
C LEU A 143 19.26 -25.58 -1.27
N LYS A 144 20.53 -25.77 -0.90
CA LYS A 144 21.53 -26.38 -1.78
C LYS A 144 21.11 -27.77 -2.23
N GLY A 145 21.11 -28.00 -3.55
CA GLY A 145 20.70 -29.25 -4.20
C GLY A 145 19.19 -29.43 -4.33
N LYS A 146 18.39 -28.44 -3.91
CA LYS A 146 16.92 -28.50 -3.98
C LYS A 146 16.37 -27.82 -5.20
N THR A 147 15.09 -28.11 -5.52
CA THR A 147 14.32 -27.45 -6.55
C THR A 147 13.26 -26.56 -5.91
N ILE A 148 13.17 -25.31 -6.33
CA ILE A 148 12.19 -24.32 -5.90
C ILE A 148 11.22 -24.05 -7.04
N TYR A 149 9.93 -24.09 -6.79
CA TYR A 149 8.91 -23.58 -7.71
C TYR A 149 8.64 -22.10 -7.46
N SER A 150 8.48 -21.31 -8.52
CA SER A 150 8.12 -19.89 -8.38
C SER A 150 7.34 -19.37 -9.58
N THR A 151 6.88 -18.14 -9.50
CA THR A 151 6.33 -17.36 -10.61
C THR A 151 7.21 -16.17 -10.92
N GLY A 152 6.94 -15.46 -12.03
CA GLY A 152 7.62 -14.20 -12.32
C GLY A 152 9.02 -14.34 -12.88
N GLN A 153 9.23 -15.29 -13.79
CA GLN A 153 10.46 -15.38 -14.56
C GLN A 153 10.70 -14.09 -15.34
N GLY A 154 11.92 -13.54 -15.26
CA GLY A 154 12.27 -12.25 -15.86
C GLY A 154 11.70 -11.02 -15.12
N ALA A 155 11.22 -11.20 -13.89
CA ALA A 155 10.58 -10.16 -13.08
C ALA A 155 11.09 -10.17 -11.63
N ASN A 156 10.54 -9.26 -10.79
CA ASN A 156 10.98 -9.06 -9.41
C ASN A 156 11.19 -10.36 -8.60
N PRO A 157 10.30 -11.36 -8.62
CA PRO A 157 10.52 -12.57 -7.84
C PRO A 157 11.83 -13.28 -8.18
N GLU A 158 12.14 -13.43 -9.47
CA GLU A 158 13.40 -14.07 -9.90
C GLU A 158 14.61 -13.25 -9.46
N TYR A 159 14.58 -11.91 -9.62
CA TYR A 159 15.72 -11.06 -9.24
C TYR A 159 15.99 -11.15 -7.74
N ILE A 160 14.94 -11.12 -6.91
CA ILE A 160 15.02 -11.19 -5.45
C ILE A 160 15.57 -12.56 -5.02
N ILE A 161 15.03 -13.66 -5.58
CA ILE A 161 15.49 -15.02 -5.26
C ILE A 161 16.97 -15.17 -5.61
N ASN A 162 17.37 -14.76 -6.82
CA ASN A 162 18.74 -14.87 -7.29
C ASN A 162 19.69 -14.06 -6.41
N TYR A 163 19.34 -12.84 -6.05
CA TYR A 163 20.14 -11.99 -5.18
C TYR A 163 20.35 -12.61 -3.80
N ILE A 164 19.28 -13.07 -3.15
CA ILE A 164 19.35 -13.69 -1.82
C ILE A 164 20.19 -14.97 -1.86
N LEU A 165 20.02 -15.81 -2.91
CA LEU A 165 20.84 -17.03 -3.11
C LEU A 165 22.32 -16.66 -3.26
N GLU A 166 22.66 -15.70 -4.12
CA GLU A 166 24.03 -15.28 -4.39
C GLU A 166 24.73 -14.75 -3.13
N LYS A 167 24.03 -13.88 -2.37
CA LYS A 167 24.56 -13.35 -1.10
C LYS A 167 24.78 -14.41 -0.03
N ASN A 168 24.07 -15.54 -0.12
CA ASN A 168 24.27 -16.70 0.74
C ASN A 168 25.27 -17.72 0.17
N GLY A 169 25.95 -17.41 -0.94
CA GLY A 169 26.97 -18.27 -1.58
C GLY A 169 26.40 -19.41 -2.40
N LEU A 170 25.14 -19.30 -2.83
CA LEU A 170 24.46 -20.25 -3.71
C LEU A 170 24.20 -19.65 -5.08
N LYS A 171 24.24 -20.47 -6.12
CA LYS A 171 23.96 -20.05 -7.48
C LYS A 171 22.67 -20.68 -8.00
N ALA A 172 21.74 -19.84 -8.47
CA ALA A 172 20.58 -20.31 -9.19
C ALA A 172 20.97 -21.03 -10.47
N GLY A 173 20.34 -22.18 -10.73
CA GLY A 173 20.63 -23.05 -11.88
C GLY A 173 21.80 -24.00 -11.68
N GLU A 174 22.70 -23.75 -10.70
CA GLU A 174 23.83 -24.66 -10.35
C GLU A 174 23.59 -25.34 -9.00
N ASP A 175 23.52 -24.54 -7.92
CA ASP A 175 23.33 -25.04 -6.55
C ASP A 175 21.85 -25.22 -6.20
N VAL A 176 20.97 -24.37 -6.73
CA VAL A 176 19.52 -24.41 -6.51
C VAL A 176 18.82 -24.33 -7.85
N LYS A 177 17.98 -25.33 -8.18
CA LYS A 177 17.16 -25.29 -9.39
C LYS A 177 15.92 -24.46 -9.12
N ILE A 178 15.58 -23.54 -10.04
CA ILE A 178 14.32 -22.79 -9.99
C ILE A 178 13.47 -23.19 -11.17
N GLU A 179 12.26 -23.66 -10.90
CA GLU A 179 11.24 -23.99 -11.91
C GLU A 179 10.15 -22.93 -11.87
N PHE A 180 10.05 -22.14 -12.96
CA PHE A 180 9.05 -21.11 -13.08
C PHE A 180 7.79 -21.63 -13.74
N VAL A 181 6.64 -21.27 -13.18
CA VAL A 181 5.32 -21.45 -13.77
C VAL A 181 4.72 -20.10 -14.14
N SER A 182 3.82 -20.09 -15.13
CA SER A 182 3.33 -18.85 -15.71
C SER A 182 2.30 -18.13 -14.83
N GLN A 183 1.52 -18.90 -14.05
CA GLN A 183 0.39 -18.37 -13.29
C GLN A 183 0.42 -18.83 -11.83
N PRO A 184 -0.05 -17.98 -10.89
CA PRO A 184 -0.16 -18.36 -9.47
C PRO A 184 -0.99 -19.62 -9.22
N THR A 185 -2.03 -19.86 -10.01
CA THR A 185 -2.88 -21.07 -9.91
C THR A 185 -2.13 -22.33 -10.31
N GLU A 186 -1.21 -22.22 -11.29
CA GLU A 186 -0.32 -23.32 -11.68
C GLU A 186 0.66 -23.64 -10.56
N LEU A 187 1.20 -22.61 -9.87
CA LEU A 187 2.09 -22.78 -8.72
C LEU A 187 1.40 -23.55 -7.60
N VAL A 188 0.18 -23.17 -7.25
CA VAL A 188 -0.62 -23.88 -6.22
C VAL A 188 -0.82 -25.34 -6.61
N THR A 189 -1.10 -25.61 -7.89
CA THR A 189 -1.35 -26.97 -8.39
C THR A 189 -0.06 -27.81 -8.41
N ALA A 190 1.03 -27.26 -8.94
CA ALA A 190 2.33 -27.95 -9.01
C ALA A 190 2.85 -28.28 -7.59
N PHE A 191 2.69 -27.35 -6.66
CA PHE A 191 3.06 -27.56 -5.26
C PHE A 191 2.24 -28.67 -4.60
N ALA A 192 0.92 -28.69 -4.80
CA ALA A 192 0.04 -29.69 -4.22
C ALA A 192 0.33 -31.12 -4.69
N GLN A 193 0.77 -31.27 -5.94
CA GLN A 193 1.08 -32.57 -6.58
C GLN A 193 2.42 -33.18 -6.14
N ASN A 194 3.27 -32.41 -5.44
CA ASN A 194 4.59 -32.85 -5.02
C ASN A 194 4.62 -33.03 -3.48
N ASP A 195 4.97 -34.22 -3.01
CA ASP A 195 5.04 -34.52 -1.57
C ASP A 195 6.23 -33.86 -0.86
N LYS A 196 7.24 -33.44 -1.61
CA LYS A 196 8.40 -32.69 -1.11
C LYS A 196 8.56 -31.40 -1.92
N ALA A 197 7.58 -30.52 -1.79
CA ALA A 197 7.56 -29.28 -2.55
C ALA A 197 8.20 -28.13 -1.76
N ILE A 198 8.93 -27.28 -2.49
CA ILE A 198 9.44 -26.00 -2.02
C ILE A 198 8.99 -24.95 -3.04
N ALA A 199 8.40 -23.86 -2.57
CA ALA A 199 8.02 -22.76 -3.45
C ALA A 199 8.41 -21.42 -2.83
N VAL A 200 8.79 -20.45 -3.66
CA VAL A 200 8.82 -19.03 -3.31
C VAL A 200 7.65 -18.37 -4.04
N ALA A 201 6.72 -17.85 -3.27
CA ALA A 201 5.46 -17.30 -3.75
C ALA A 201 5.12 -15.97 -3.09
N PRO A 202 4.51 -15.03 -3.83
CA PRO A 202 4.01 -13.80 -3.23
C PRO A 202 2.75 -14.07 -2.39
N GLN A 203 2.45 -13.20 -1.42
CA GLN A 203 1.15 -13.16 -0.77
C GLN A 203 0.08 -12.63 -1.75
N PRO A 204 -1.18 -13.12 -1.67
CA PRO A 204 -1.70 -14.17 -0.77
C PRO A 204 -1.53 -15.61 -1.32
N VAL A 205 -0.72 -15.81 -2.37
CA VAL A 205 -0.52 -17.13 -3.00
C VAL A 205 0.15 -18.10 -2.03
N ALA A 206 1.19 -17.67 -1.31
CA ALA A 206 1.86 -18.48 -0.30
C ALA A 206 0.88 -19.01 0.77
N THR A 207 0.04 -18.13 1.30
CA THR A 207 -1.03 -18.51 2.24
C THR A 207 -2.07 -19.44 1.60
N THR A 208 -2.41 -19.22 0.33
CA THR A 208 -3.33 -20.11 -0.39
C THR A 208 -2.73 -21.53 -0.55
N ILE A 209 -1.43 -21.63 -0.80
CA ILE A 209 -0.71 -22.91 -0.85
C ILE A 209 -0.83 -23.62 0.50
N THR A 210 -0.53 -22.94 1.60
CA THR A 210 -0.61 -23.56 2.95
C THR A 210 -2.02 -23.97 3.33
N ALA A 211 -3.03 -23.20 2.93
CA ALA A 211 -4.43 -23.54 3.18
C ALA A 211 -4.95 -24.72 2.35
N LYS A 212 -4.39 -24.97 1.16
CA LYS A 212 -4.85 -26.01 0.23
C LYS A 212 -4.00 -27.29 0.24
N SER A 213 -2.81 -27.25 0.85
CA SER A 213 -1.88 -28.39 0.86
C SER A 213 -1.58 -28.82 2.28
N GLU A 214 -2.10 -29.97 2.69
CA GLU A 214 -1.85 -30.53 4.03
C GLU A 214 -0.34 -30.68 4.28
N GLY A 215 0.11 -30.25 5.46
CA GLY A 215 1.52 -30.24 5.86
C GLY A 215 2.38 -29.14 5.24
N ALA A 216 1.79 -28.26 4.42
CA ALA A 216 2.49 -27.08 3.91
C ALA A 216 2.61 -26.00 4.99
N LYS A 217 3.77 -25.35 5.05
CA LYS A 217 4.04 -24.24 5.99
C LYS A 217 4.93 -23.17 5.34
N ILE A 218 4.71 -21.92 5.69
CA ILE A 218 5.67 -20.84 5.43
C ILE A 218 6.84 -21.05 6.40
N VAL A 219 8.07 -21.11 5.89
CA VAL A 219 9.28 -21.35 6.70
C VAL A 219 10.22 -20.16 6.71
N LEU A 220 10.23 -19.33 5.67
CA LEU A 220 11.01 -18.09 5.61
C LEU A 220 10.16 -16.96 5.01
N ASP A 221 10.24 -15.77 5.61
CA ASP A 221 9.88 -14.52 5.00
C ASP A 221 11.08 -14.03 4.17
N MET A 222 10.90 -13.82 2.88
CA MET A 222 12.00 -13.41 2.00
C MET A 222 12.36 -11.93 2.20
N ASN A 223 11.50 -11.13 2.84
CA ASN A 223 11.84 -9.79 3.27
C ASN A 223 12.87 -9.83 4.41
N ASP A 224 12.64 -10.69 5.42
CA ASP A 224 13.61 -10.90 6.50
C ASP A 224 14.94 -11.45 5.98
N GLU A 225 14.90 -12.34 4.98
CA GLU A 225 16.12 -12.88 4.36
C GLU A 225 16.87 -11.84 3.52
N TRP A 226 16.16 -10.91 2.90
CA TRP A 226 16.74 -9.77 2.20
C TRP A 226 17.44 -8.82 3.16
N ASP A 227 16.81 -8.46 4.26
CA ASP A 227 17.35 -7.52 5.27
C ASP A 227 18.65 -8.03 5.92
N LYS A 228 18.87 -9.36 5.92
CA LYS A 228 20.14 -9.95 6.41
C LYS A 228 21.31 -9.75 5.43
N VAL A 229 21.05 -9.45 4.17
CA VAL A 229 22.07 -9.47 3.09
C VAL A 229 22.11 -8.19 2.26
N SER A 230 21.24 -7.23 2.54
CA SER A 230 21.12 -5.96 1.84
C SER A 230 20.92 -4.80 2.81
N ASP A 231 21.51 -3.65 2.49
CA ASP A 231 21.29 -2.39 3.22
C ASP A 231 20.07 -1.60 2.68
N THR A 232 19.36 -2.15 1.67
CA THR A 232 18.19 -1.51 1.04
C THR A 232 16.92 -2.30 1.34
N LYS A 233 15.77 -1.62 1.44
CA LYS A 233 14.47 -2.28 1.62
C LYS A 233 13.96 -2.89 0.30
N LEU A 234 13.16 -3.94 0.40
CA LEU A 234 12.39 -4.49 -0.72
C LEU A 234 11.10 -3.67 -0.93
N VAL A 235 11.15 -2.60 -1.71
CA VAL A 235 9.99 -1.74 -1.97
C VAL A 235 9.14 -2.30 -3.10
N MET A 236 8.13 -3.12 -2.76
CA MET A 236 7.34 -3.85 -3.76
C MET A 236 6.13 -3.07 -4.27
N GLY A 237 5.59 -2.14 -3.49
CA GLY A 237 4.41 -1.35 -3.84
C GLY A 237 4.51 0.09 -3.40
N CYS A 238 3.80 0.96 -4.12
CA CYS A 238 3.73 2.39 -3.84
C CYS A 238 2.38 3.00 -4.25
N ILE A 239 2.10 4.17 -3.71
CA ILE A 239 0.98 5.03 -4.09
C ILE A 239 1.50 6.06 -5.08
N VAL A 240 0.87 6.14 -6.25
CA VAL A 240 1.16 7.16 -7.27
C VAL A 240 -0.04 8.08 -7.45
N ALA A 241 0.21 9.35 -7.81
CA ALA A 241 -0.83 10.28 -8.23
C ALA A 241 -0.48 10.92 -9.57
N ARG A 242 -1.51 11.35 -10.31
CA ARG A 242 -1.30 12.18 -11.50
C ARG A 242 -0.83 13.58 -11.08
N ASN A 243 0.20 14.09 -11.73
CA ASN A 243 0.75 15.42 -11.41
C ASN A 243 -0.31 16.53 -11.61
N GLU A 244 -1.17 16.38 -12.61
CA GLU A 244 -2.30 17.29 -12.80
C GLU A 244 -3.24 17.36 -11.58
N TYR A 245 -3.51 16.21 -10.94
CA TYR A 245 -4.34 16.18 -9.73
C TYR A 245 -3.61 16.81 -8.54
N ILE A 246 -2.31 16.53 -8.39
CA ILE A 246 -1.47 17.12 -7.32
C ILE A 246 -1.47 18.65 -7.43
N GLU A 247 -1.25 19.19 -8.65
CA GLU A 247 -1.17 20.63 -8.91
C GLU A 247 -2.54 21.33 -8.68
N GLN A 248 -3.64 20.69 -9.07
CA GLN A 248 -4.97 21.25 -8.92
C GLN A 248 -5.53 21.13 -7.52
N ASN A 249 -5.14 20.10 -6.76
CA ASN A 249 -5.73 19.74 -5.47
C ASN A 249 -4.66 19.40 -4.40
N PRO A 250 -3.67 20.29 -4.13
CA PRO A 250 -2.57 19.95 -3.20
C PRO A 250 -3.06 19.62 -1.78
N GLU A 251 -4.09 20.32 -1.30
CA GLU A 251 -4.68 20.05 0.02
C GLU A 251 -5.42 18.71 0.06
N ALA A 252 -6.05 18.28 -1.04
CA ALA A 252 -6.67 16.96 -1.14
C ALA A 252 -5.64 15.84 -1.09
N VAL A 253 -4.48 16.02 -1.74
CA VAL A 253 -3.36 15.06 -1.66
C VAL A 253 -2.86 14.91 -0.24
N LYS A 254 -2.70 16.03 0.49
CA LYS A 254 -2.29 16.01 1.90
C LYS A 254 -3.31 15.28 2.78
N ILE A 255 -4.60 15.59 2.62
CA ILE A 255 -5.68 14.90 3.33
C ILE A 255 -5.66 13.40 3.03
N PHE A 256 -5.52 13.02 1.75
CA PHE A 256 -5.41 11.62 1.36
C PHE A 256 -4.24 10.92 2.07
N LEU A 257 -3.05 11.52 2.09
CA LEU A 257 -1.88 10.93 2.75
C LEU A 257 -2.10 10.74 4.26
N GLU A 258 -2.71 11.72 4.94
CA GLU A 258 -3.06 11.62 6.35
C GLU A 258 -4.05 10.46 6.60
N GLU A 259 -5.15 10.38 5.85
CA GLU A 259 -6.16 9.33 6.02
C GLU A 259 -5.67 7.96 5.56
N TYR A 260 -4.80 7.90 4.55
CA TYR A 260 -4.17 6.67 4.12
C TYR A 260 -3.20 6.13 5.16
N LYS A 261 -2.40 7.00 5.80
CA LYS A 261 -1.54 6.64 6.93
C LYS A 261 -2.35 6.03 8.08
N GLU A 262 -3.44 6.69 8.50
CA GLU A 262 -4.36 6.16 9.50
C GLU A 262 -4.93 4.79 9.10
N SER A 263 -5.24 4.63 7.80
CA SER A 263 -5.74 3.38 7.24
C SER A 263 -4.71 2.24 7.37
N VAL A 264 -3.44 2.51 7.03
CA VAL A 264 -2.34 1.56 7.20
C VAL A 264 -2.11 1.20 8.67
N GLU A 265 -2.13 2.18 9.57
CA GLU A 265 -2.02 1.96 11.02
C GLU A 265 -3.17 1.08 11.53
N SER A 266 -4.39 1.30 11.03
CA SER A 266 -5.56 0.47 11.36
C SER A 266 -5.40 -0.98 10.90
N VAL A 267 -4.89 -1.21 9.67
CA VAL A 267 -4.60 -2.57 9.16
C VAL A 267 -3.63 -3.30 10.06
N ASN A 268 -2.55 -2.64 10.46
CA ASN A 268 -1.48 -3.26 11.25
C ASN A 268 -1.89 -3.50 12.72
N SER A 269 -2.79 -2.68 13.26
CA SER A 269 -3.26 -2.80 14.65
C SER A 269 -4.44 -3.76 14.83
N ASP A 270 -5.29 -3.94 13.81
CA ASP A 270 -6.47 -4.83 13.85
C ASP A 270 -6.57 -5.66 12.57
N ILE A 271 -5.76 -6.72 12.52
CA ILE A 271 -5.70 -7.65 11.38
C ILE A 271 -7.05 -8.34 11.13
N ASP A 272 -7.84 -8.60 12.17
CA ASP A 272 -9.13 -9.29 12.03
C ASP A 272 -10.14 -8.42 11.29
N THR A 273 -10.25 -7.16 11.65
CA THR A 273 -11.09 -6.18 10.94
C THR A 273 -10.56 -5.94 9.53
N ALA A 274 -9.26 -5.74 9.36
CA ALA A 274 -8.64 -5.55 8.05
C ALA A 274 -8.88 -6.74 7.11
N ALA A 275 -8.79 -7.98 7.62
CA ALA A 275 -9.04 -9.18 6.84
C ALA A 275 -10.50 -9.29 6.37
N ALA A 276 -11.45 -8.93 7.22
CA ALA A 276 -12.87 -8.89 6.84
C ALA A 276 -13.14 -7.85 5.75
N LEU A 277 -12.56 -6.65 5.87
CA LEU A 277 -12.65 -5.60 4.84
C LEU A 277 -11.98 -6.02 3.53
N CYS A 278 -10.84 -6.72 3.59
CA CYS A 278 -10.17 -7.22 2.38
C CYS A 278 -11.05 -8.22 1.60
N GLU A 279 -11.83 -9.06 2.28
CA GLU A 279 -12.82 -9.94 1.63
C GLU A 279 -14.00 -9.14 1.09
N GLU A 280 -14.56 -8.24 1.89
CA GLU A 280 -15.70 -7.40 1.53
C GLU A 280 -15.46 -6.59 0.27
N TYR A 281 -14.27 -5.98 0.15
CA TYR A 281 -13.88 -5.16 -0.99
C TYR A 281 -13.19 -5.93 -2.14
N GLY A 282 -13.06 -7.25 -2.03
CA GLY A 282 -12.48 -8.07 -3.09
C GLY A 282 -10.96 -7.89 -3.27
N ILE A 283 -10.27 -7.38 -2.25
CA ILE A 283 -8.80 -7.25 -2.25
C ILE A 283 -8.13 -8.61 -2.13
N VAL A 284 -8.69 -9.48 -1.27
CA VAL A 284 -8.29 -10.87 -1.07
C VAL A 284 -9.52 -11.76 -1.11
N ALA A 285 -9.40 -12.97 -1.64
CA ALA A 285 -10.53 -13.86 -1.94
C ALA A 285 -11.34 -14.30 -0.70
N SER A 286 -10.77 -14.27 0.52
CA SER A 286 -11.47 -14.56 1.76
C SER A 286 -10.76 -13.95 2.96
N ALA A 287 -11.52 -13.61 4.01
CA ALA A 287 -10.99 -13.09 5.26
C ALA A 287 -10.03 -14.09 5.95
N GLY A 288 -10.29 -15.38 5.84
CA GLY A 288 -9.41 -16.41 6.38
C GLY A 288 -8.03 -16.44 5.75
N ILE A 289 -7.94 -16.24 4.44
CA ILE A 289 -6.67 -16.09 3.72
C ILE A 289 -6.04 -14.73 4.05
N ALA A 290 -6.82 -13.65 4.02
CA ALA A 290 -6.33 -12.30 4.32
C ALA A 290 -5.70 -12.22 5.71
N LYS A 291 -6.37 -12.76 6.74
CA LYS A 291 -5.87 -12.78 8.12
C LYS A 291 -4.48 -13.43 8.26
N GLN A 292 -4.24 -14.50 7.52
CA GLN A 292 -2.96 -15.21 7.54
C GLN A 292 -1.91 -14.55 6.63
N ALA A 293 -2.34 -13.87 5.56
CA ALA A 293 -1.45 -13.24 4.58
C ALA A 293 -0.96 -11.86 5.02
N ILE A 294 -1.81 -11.05 5.66
CA ILE A 294 -1.49 -9.65 6.04
C ILE A 294 -0.18 -9.52 6.81
N PRO A 295 0.16 -10.37 7.80
CA PRO A 295 1.44 -10.29 8.52
C PRO A 295 2.69 -10.41 7.61
N TYR A 296 2.54 -11.03 6.45
CA TYR A 296 3.61 -11.21 5.45
C TYR A 296 3.47 -10.27 4.25
N CYS A 297 2.53 -9.33 4.29
CA CYS A 297 2.38 -8.33 3.24
C CYS A 297 3.22 -7.08 3.49
N ASN A 298 3.78 -6.94 4.70
CA ASN A 298 4.64 -5.82 5.09
C ASN A 298 4.04 -4.46 4.68
N ILE A 299 2.78 -4.23 5.12
CA ILE A 299 2.04 -3.01 4.81
C ILE A 299 2.60 -1.86 5.62
N VAL A 300 3.09 -0.83 4.92
CA VAL A 300 3.77 0.32 5.51
C VAL A 300 3.23 1.63 4.94
N PHE A 301 3.60 2.73 5.57
CA PHE A 301 3.46 4.08 5.04
C PHE A 301 4.79 4.81 5.20
N GLU A 302 5.48 5.05 4.09
CA GLU A 302 6.74 5.79 4.08
C GLU A 302 6.62 6.90 3.03
N ASP A 303 6.83 8.15 3.44
CA ASP A 303 6.75 9.34 2.58
C ASP A 303 8.04 10.18 2.67
N GLY A 304 8.10 11.28 1.93
CA GLY A 304 9.19 12.25 1.98
C GLY A 304 10.57 11.65 1.72
N ALA A 305 11.52 11.93 2.62
CA ALA A 305 12.93 11.54 2.45
C ALA A 305 13.13 10.01 2.54
N GLU A 306 12.34 9.31 3.36
CA GLU A 306 12.40 7.84 3.49
C GLU A 306 11.91 7.18 2.19
N LEU A 307 10.75 7.59 1.68
CA LEU A 307 10.26 7.18 0.36
C LEU A 307 11.35 7.32 -0.71
N LYS A 308 11.96 8.51 -0.85
CA LYS A 308 12.95 8.78 -1.90
C LYS A 308 14.17 7.90 -1.77
N SER A 309 14.69 7.76 -0.53
CA SER A 309 15.86 6.92 -0.25
C SER A 309 15.63 5.46 -0.62
N ASP A 310 14.56 4.87 -0.09
CA ASP A 310 14.33 3.44 -0.19
C ASP A 310 13.85 3.03 -1.58
N LEU A 311 12.93 3.80 -2.16
CA LEU A 311 12.43 3.53 -3.51
C LEU A 311 13.53 3.71 -4.57
N SER A 312 14.37 4.77 -4.48
CA SER A 312 15.44 4.96 -5.45
C SER A 312 16.48 3.85 -5.40
N ALA A 313 16.84 3.39 -4.20
CA ALA A 313 17.78 2.29 -4.02
C ALA A 313 17.23 0.97 -4.58
N TYR A 314 15.93 0.70 -4.35
CA TYR A 314 15.30 -0.51 -4.91
C TYR A 314 15.13 -0.44 -6.44
N LEU A 315 14.78 0.71 -7.00
CA LEU A 315 14.72 0.89 -8.46
C LEU A 315 16.10 0.74 -9.11
N GLN A 316 17.17 1.19 -8.43
CA GLN A 316 18.55 0.96 -8.89
C GLN A 316 18.88 -0.54 -8.93
N PHE A 317 18.53 -1.29 -7.88
CA PHE A 317 18.69 -2.76 -7.87
C PHE A 317 17.96 -3.41 -9.04
N LEU A 318 16.71 -3.04 -9.30
CA LEU A 318 15.94 -3.56 -10.43
C LEU A 318 16.56 -3.19 -11.78
N TYR A 319 17.06 -1.96 -11.92
CA TYR A 319 17.73 -1.50 -13.12
C TYR A 319 19.02 -2.28 -13.39
N ASP A 320 19.82 -2.56 -12.37
CA ASP A 320 21.05 -3.33 -12.47
C ASP A 320 20.76 -4.81 -12.86
N CYS A 321 19.65 -5.38 -12.38
CA CYS A 321 19.19 -6.69 -12.81
C CYS A 321 18.71 -6.69 -14.26
N ASN A 322 17.87 -5.73 -14.63
CA ASN A 322 17.30 -5.59 -15.97
C ASN A 322 16.74 -4.17 -16.18
N PRO A 323 17.40 -3.30 -16.96
CA PRO A 323 16.91 -1.93 -17.20
C PRO A 323 15.45 -1.86 -17.68
N SER A 324 14.98 -2.87 -18.43
CA SER A 324 13.59 -2.90 -18.95
C SER A 324 12.56 -3.00 -17.84
N SER A 325 12.93 -3.56 -16.67
CA SER A 325 12.01 -3.74 -15.54
C SER A 325 11.53 -2.41 -14.96
N VAL A 326 12.29 -1.34 -15.14
CA VAL A 326 11.98 0.02 -14.70
C VAL A 326 11.70 1.00 -15.87
N GLY A 327 11.39 0.47 -17.05
CA GLY A 327 11.08 1.30 -18.23
C GLY A 327 12.30 1.77 -19.03
N GLY A 328 13.47 1.16 -18.82
CA GLY A 328 14.70 1.41 -19.58
C GLY A 328 15.60 2.53 -19.05
N ALA A 329 15.12 3.31 -18.08
CA ALA A 329 15.90 4.35 -17.40
C ALA A 329 15.32 4.58 -15.99
N LEU A 330 16.17 4.95 -15.06
CA LEU A 330 15.74 5.39 -13.72
C LEU A 330 14.98 6.71 -13.80
N PRO A 331 13.95 6.91 -12.97
CA PRO A 331 13.26 8.19 -12.84
C PRO A 331 14.20 9.27 -12.28
N ASP A 332 13.90 10.53 -12.58
CA ASP A 332 14.54 11.68 -11.95
C ASP A 332 13.85 12.10 -10.66
N ASP A 333 14.32 13.19 -10.05
CA ASP A 333 13.83 13.66 -8.73
C ASP A 333 12.35 14.05 -8.73
N SER A 334 11.78 14.44 -9.86
CA SER A 334 10.35 14.81 -9.95
C SER A 334 9.40 13.62 -9.84
N PHE A 335 9.93 12.40 -9.88
CA PHE A 335 9.16 11.18 -9.62
C PHE A 335 8.74 11.04 -8.15
N TYR A 336 9.50 11.63 -7.24
CA TYR A 336 9.26 11.52 -5.80
C TYR A 336 8.53 12.78 -5.33
N TYR A 337 7.32 12.61 -4.81
CA TYR A 337 6.56 13.73 -4.26
C TYR A 337 7.22 14.25 -2.98
N GLU A 338 7.48 15.54 -2.95
CA GLU A 338 7.93 16.26 -1.75
C GLU A 338 6.77 17.19 -1.34
N ALA A 339 6.20 16.97 -0.15
CA ALA A 339 5.20 17.87 0.41
C ALA A 339 5.83 19.24 0.71
N GLU A 340 5.22 20.32 0.20
CA GLU A 340 5.64 21.70 0.50
C GLU A 340 5.33 22.11 1.95
#